data_3152ffd35fae1f243a514d7e17af2082
#
_entry.id   3152ffd35fae1f243a514d7e17af2082
#
_cell.length_a   1.000
_cell.length_b   1.000
_cell.length_c   1.000
_cell.angle_alpha   90.00
_cell.angle_beta   90.00
_cell.angle_gamma   90.00
#
_symmetry.space_group_name_H-M   'P 1'
#
loop_
_entity.id
_entity.type
_entity.pdbx_description
1 polymer ?
#
loop_
_entity_poly.entity_id
_entity_poly.type
_entity_poly.pdbx_seq_one_letter_code
_entity_poly.pdbx_strand_id
1 'polypeptide(L)'
;MNFVHETNNSVNAKEAPELVSAVSKLTEMFGESKVSAAPEDLARFASDKSFVHPISPICIVKAESSDDVEKLIKWANETKTPLVPVSSGGTHYKGDTVPSVPGAVIVDMSGMKKIISINRTHRIAIIEPGVTYEEFLAALEKEDLTVSMPLCPRPEKSVLTSCLETEARLNANHQWCYLDPVRCLEVIWGDGNRLWTGEAGLWPQDLKTQWEKDQWQWDAVGPMMLDYYRMVTGAQGTMGIATWASIRCELAKKVARMFIVPADSLEALEPFAYKVIK
;
A
#
# COMPACT_ATOMS: atom_id res chain seq x y z
N MET A 1 -6.92 -8.62 -39.99
CA MET A 1 -7.91 -7.57 -39.67
C MET A 1 -7.19 -6.60 -38.75
N ASN A 2 -6.72 -5.48 -39.30
CA ASN A 2 -6.01 -4.46 -38.57
C ASN A 2 -7.04 -3.52 -37.94
N PHE A 3 -7.22 -3.60 -36.62
CA PHE A 3 -7.92 -2.54 -35.88
C PHE A 3 -6.86 -1.51 -35.46
N VAL A 4 -6.70 -0.49 -36.30
CA VAL A 4 -6.05 0.77 -35.91
C VAL A 4 -7.09 1.57 -35.16
N HIS A 5 -7.07 1.56 -33.84
CA HIS A 5 -7.79 2.57 -33.06
C HIS A 5 -6.90 3.80 -32.95
N GLU A 6 -7.26 4.83 -33.69
CA GLU A 6 -6.78 6.19 -33.50
C GLU A 6 -7.19 6.64 -32.09
N THR A 7 -6.25 6.70 -31.18
CA THR A 7 -6.44 7.33 -29.87
C THR A 7 -6.39 8.85 -30.06
N ASN A 8 -7.56 9.46 -30.10
CA ASN A 8 -7.72 10.91 -29.98
C ASN A 8 -7.30 11.36 -28.58
N ASN A 9 -6.03 11.65 -28.40
CA ASN A 9 -5.45 12.28 -27.20
C ASN A 9 -5.64 13.82 -27.24
N SER A 10 -6.76 14.31 -27.76
CA SER A 10 -7.10 15.72 -27.68
C SER A 10 -7.86 15.99 -26.38
N VAL A 11 -7.15 16.44 -25.36
CA VAL A 11 -7.76 17.13 -24.20
C VAL A 11 -8.65 18.22 -24.77
N ASN A 12 -9.96 18.15 -24.53
CA ASN A 12 -10.93 19.13 -25.01
C ASN A 12 -10.49 20.52 -24.52
N ALA A 13 -10.46 21.50 -25.39
CA ALA A 13 -10.05 22.88 -25.09
C ALA A 13 -10.89 23.54 -23.96
N LYS A 14 -11.99 22.94 -23.55
CA LYS A 14 -12.80 23.33 -22.37
C LYS A 14 -12.28 22.77 -21.04
N GLU A 15 -11.53 21.68 -21.05
CA GLU A 15 -10.99 21.04 -19.83
C GLU A 15 -9.69 21.68 -19.35
N ALA A 16 -8.93 22.32 -20.25
CA ALA A 16 -7.65 22.94 -19.94
C ALA A 16 -7.71 24.01 -18.81
N PRO A 17 -8.70 24.92 -18.76
CA PRO A 17 -8.78 25.92 -17.69
C PRO A 17 -9.14 25.30 -16.33
N GLU A 18 -9.96 24.24 -16.29
CA GLU A 18 -10.33 23.54 -15.05
C GLU A 18 -9.15 22.76 -14.46
N LEU A 19 -8.35 22.13 -15.32
CA LEU A 19 -7.14 21.41 -14.93
C LEU A 19 -6.08 22.35 -14.35
N VAL A 20 -5.84 23.51 -14.97
CA VAL A 20 -4.92 24.54 -14.46
C VAL A 20 -5.41 25.06 -13.10
N SER A 21 -6.71 25.27 -12.95
CA SER A 21 -7.32 25.69 -11.68
C SER A 21 -7.14 24.65 -10.58
N ALA A 22 -7.28 23.35 -10.91
CA ALA A 22 -7.09 22.26 -9.97
C ALA A 22 -5.64 22.19 -9.46
N VAL A 23 -4.66 22.25 -10.35
CA VAL A 23 -3.22 22.26 -9.99
C VAL A 23 -2.89 23.48 -9.13
N SER A 24 -3.39 24.66 -9.48
CA SER A 24 -3.15 25.89 -8.69
C SER A 24 -3.71 25.79 -7.27
N LYS A 25 -4.92 25.25 -7.10
CA LYS A 25 -5.53 25.02 -5.78
C LYS A 25 -4.74 24.01 -4.95
N LEU A 26 -4.31 22.92 -5.56
CA LEU A 26 -3.50 21.91 -4.86
C LEU A 26 -2.14 22.50 -4.45
N THR A 27 -1.54 23.33 -5.30
CA THR A 27 -0.28 24.03 -4.97
C THR A 27 -0.48 25.02 -3.82
N GLU A 28 -1.60 25.72 -3.76
CA GLU A 28 -1.95 26.58 -2.63
C GLU A 28 -2.17 25.80 -1.33
N MET A 29 -2.81 24.63 -1.41
CA MET A 29 -3.13 23.78 -0.23
C MET A 29 -1.92 23.05 0.33
N PHE A 30 -1.01 22.57 -0.52
CA PHE A 30 0.08 21.67 -0.12
C PHE A 30 1.47 22.30 -0.29
N GLY A 31 1.61 23.39 -1.04
CA GLY A 31 2.86 24.03 -1.38
C GLY A 31 3.52 23.48 -2.66
N GLU A 32 4.34 24.30 -3.29
CA GLU A 32 5.02 23.97 -4.56
C GLU A 32 5.94 22.74 -4.47
N SER A 33 6.52 22.49 -3.29
CA SER A 33 7.42 21.34 -3.08
C SER A 33 6.71 19.99 -3.10
N LYS A 34 5.39 19.96 -2.80
CA LYS A 34 4.59 18.74 -2.72
C LYS A 34 3.76 18.47 -3.97
N VAL A 35 3.60 19.45 -4.84
CA VAL A 35 2.78 19.32 -6.06
C VAL A 35 3.65 19.41 -7.30
N SER A 36 3.60 18.39 -8.15
CA SER A 36 4.31 18.41 -9.44
C SER A 36 3.35 18.17 -10.59
N ALA A 37 3.44 18.99 -11.60
CA ALA A 37 2.80 18.82 -12.92
C ALA A 37 3.87 18.77 -14.04
N ALA A 38 5.15 18.54 -13.68
CA ALA A 38 6.22 18.42 -14.65
C ALA A 38 6.03 17.19 -15.55
N PRO A 39 6.16 17.30 -16.88
CA PRO A 39 5.90 16.21 -17.81
C PRO A 39 6.73 14.93 -17.52
N GLU A 40 7.95 15.08 -17.04
CA GLU A 40 8.85 13.99 -16.66
C GLU A 40 8.34 13.22 -15.44
N ASP A 41 7.77 13.91 -14.45
CA ASP A 41 7.17 13.27 -13.29
C ASP A 41 5.86 12.57 -13.66
N LEU A 42 5.00 13.22 -14.44
CA LEU A 42 3.73 12.64 -14.89
C LEU A 42 3.94 11.37 -15.72
N ALA A 43 4.98 11.35 -16.57
CA ALA A 43 5.31 10.21 -17.41
C ALA A 43 5.60 8.93 -16.59
N ARG A 44 6.07 9.06 -15.34
CA ARG A 44 6.35 7.93 -14.44
C ARG A 44 5.09 7.19 -14.01
N PHE A 45 3.95 7.87 -13.97
CA PHE A 45 2.66 7.32 -13.54
C PHE A 45 1.65 7.18 -14.69
N ALA A 46 2.02 7.61 -15.90
CA ALA A 46 1.16 7.50 -17.06
C ALA A 46 1.07 6.07 -17.62
N SER A 47 2.04 5.22 -17.34
CA SER A 47 2.08 3.82 -17.78
C SER A 47 2.93 2.97 -16.84
N ASP A 48 2.66 1.68 -16.81
CA ASP A 48 3.48 0.69 -16.13
C ASP A 48 3.79 -0.50 -17.07
N LYS A 49 4.26 -1.61 -16.53
CA LYS A 49 4.57 -2.83 -17.30
C LYS A 49 3.38 -3.79 -17.42
N SER A 50 2.17 -3.34 -17.10
CA SER A 50 0.93 -4.09 -17.29
C SER A 50 0.36 -3.92 -18.70
N PHE A 51 -0.81 -4.46 -18.93
CA PHE A 51 -1.57 -4.31 -20.16
C PHE A 51 -2.58 -3.13 -20.14
N VAL A 52 -2.55 -2.31 -19.07
CA VAL A 52 -3.42 -1.14 -18.94
C VAL A 52 -3.00 -0.05 -19.93
N HIS A 53 -3.98 0.56 -20.58
CA HIS A 53 -3.71 1.66 -21.49
C HIS A 53 -3.12 2.86 -20.76
N PRO A 54 -2.07 3.49 -21.32
CA PRO A 54 -1.46 4.67 -20.71
C PRO A 54 -2.44 5.84 -20.62
N ILE A 55 -2.57 6.41 -19.41
CA ILE A 55 -3.32 7.64 -19.16
C ILE A 55 -2.46 8.53 -18.27
N SER A 56 -2.19 9.75 -18.73
CA SER A 56 -1.42 10.71 -17.92
C SER A 56 -2.29 11.32 -16.82
N PRO A 57 -1.80 11.35 -15.56
CA PRO A 57 -2.44 12.14 -14.52
C PRO A 57 -2.29 13.64 -14.78
N ILE A 58 -3.08 14.47 -14.08
CA ILE A 58 -2.97 15.95 -14.20
C ILE A 58 -1.86 16.51 -13.33
N CYS A 59 -1.65 15.91 -12.16
CA CYS A 59 -0.53 16.23 -11.27
C CYS A 59 -0.31 15.11 -10.27
N ILE A 60 0.78 15.23 -9.53
CA ILE A 60 1.19 14.37 -8.44
C ILE A 60 1.19 15.22 -7.17
N VAL A 61 0.55 14.73 -6.11
CA VAL A 61 0.61 15.32 -4.78
C VAL A 61 1.37 14.37 -3.85
N LYS A 62 2.51 14.83 -3.34
CA LYS A 62 3.32 14.09 -2.35
C LYS A 62 2.70 14.28 -0.97
N ALA A 63 2.06 13.24 -0.45
CA ALA A 63 1.54 13.22 0.89
C ALA A 63 2.65 12.80 1.88
N GLU A 64 2.80 13.54 2.97
CA GLU A 64 3.79 13.28 4.02
C GLU A 64 3.15 12.91 5.36
N SER A 65 1.83 12.99 5.43
CA SER A 65 1.06 12.69 6.64
C SER A 65 -0.35 12.21 6.31
N SER A 66 -1.00 11.56 7.29
CA SER A 66 -2.42 11.21 7.23
C SER A 66 -3.31 12.43 7.00
N ASP A 67 -2.92 13.59 7.57
CA ASP A 67 -3.67 14.84 7.40
C ASP A 67 -3.62 15.36 5.96
N ASP A 68 -2.48 15.19 5.28
CA ASP A 68 -2.36 15.54 3.86
C ASP A 68 -3.32 14.67 3.01
N VAL A 69 -3.35 13.36 3.29
CA VAL A 69 -4.24 12.43 2.59
C VAL A 69 -5.72 12.78 2.84
N GLU A 70 -6.08 13.07 4.07
CA GLU A 70 -7.46 13.45 4.43
C GLU A 70 -7.90 14.74 3.72
N LYS A 71 -7.05 15.77 3.75
CA LYS A 71 -7.31 17.04 3.04
C LYS A 71 -7.49 16.81 1.54
N LEU A 72 -6.64 15.98 0.95
CA LEU A 72 -6.71 15.68 -0.48
C LEU A 72 -7.99 14.93 -0.85
N ILE A 73 -8.41 13.96 -0.05
CA ILE A 73 -9.67 13.23 -0.27
C ILE A 73 -10.88 14.17 -0.17
N LYS A 74 -10.92 15.07 0.84
CA LYS A 74 -12.00 16.06 0.98
C LYS A 74 -12.07 16.98 -0.23
N TRP A 75 -10.93 17.51 -0.67
CA TRP A 75 -10.84 18.32 -1.89
C TRP A 75 -11.32 17.56 -3.13
N ALA A 76 -10.90 16.29 -3.26
CA ALA A 76 -11.29 15.45 -4.40
C ALA A 76 -12.81 15.17 -4.43
N ASN A 77 -13.44 15.04 -3.27
CA ASN A 77 -14.89 14.90 -3.15
C ASN A 77 -15.64 16.16 -3.60
N GLU A 78 -15.13 17.35 -3.26
CA GLU A 78 -15.73 18.63 -3.66
C GLU A 78 -15.60 18.86 -5.17
N THR A 79 -14.45 18.52 -5.73
CA THR A 79 -14.13 18.75 -7.15
C THR A 79 -14.49 17.59 -8.08
N LYS A 80 -14.89 16.44 -7.50
CA LYS A 80 -15.11 15.16 -8.22
C LYS A 80 -13.90 14.69 -8.99
N THR A 81 -12.71 14.96 -8.48
CA THR A 81 -11.43 14.59 -9.07
C THR A 81 -11.05 13.17 -8.67
N PRO A 82 -10.78 12.25 -9.60
CA PRO A 82 -10.29 10.91 -9.27
C PRO A 82 -8.90 10.95 -8.63
N LEU A 83 -8.69 10.11 -7.60
CA LEU A 83 -7.40 9.93 -6.94
C LEU A 83 -6.83 8.54 -7.20
N VAL A 84 -5.52 8.45 -7.42
CA VAL A 84 -4.79 7.18 -7.55
C VAL A 84 -3.71 7.13 -6.48
N PRO A 85 -3.87 6.32 -5.41
CA PRO A 85 -2.87 6.22 -4.35
C PRO A 85 -1.68 5.37 -4.81
N VAL A 86 -0.47 5.85 -4.57
CA VAL A 86 0.79 5.16 -4.86
C VAL A 86 1.67 5.19 -3.62
N SER A 87 2.10 4.04 -3.14
CA SER A 87 2.88 3.91 -1.90
C SER A 87 4.34 3.52 -2.11
N SER A 88 4.73 3.10 -3.31
CA SER A 88 6.11 2.69 -3.59
C SER A 88 6.60 3.20 -4.93
N GLY A 89 7.90 3.44 -4.99
CA GLY A 89 8.61 3.73 -6.24
C GLY A 89 8.92 2.46 -7.03
N GLY A 90 9.75 2.62 -8.06
CA GLY A 90 10.20 1.53 -8.90
C GLY A 90 9.20 1.15 -9.99
N THR A 91 9.39 -0.04 -10.57
CA THR A 91 8.58 -0.51 -11.70
C THR A 91 7.32 -1.20 -11.21
N HIS A 92 6.15 -0.79 -11.71
CA HIS A 92 4.86 -1.41 -11.45
C HIS A 92 4.44 -2.34 -12.59
N TYR A 93 3.63 -3.35 -12.28
CA TYR A 93 3.27 -4.44 -13.22
C TYR A 93 1.78 -4.78 -13.21
N LYS A 94 0.96 -4.14 -12.36
CA LYS A 94 -0.43 -4.52 -12.12
C LYS A 94 -1.45 -3.50 -12.65
N GLY A 95 -1.00 -2.36 -13.19
CA GLY A 95 -1.87 -1.27 -13.61
C GLY A 95 -2.46 -0.45 -12.45
N ASP A 96 -2.02 -0.73 -11.24
CA ASP A 96 -2.55 -0.16 -10.00
C ASP A 96 -2.09 1.29 -9.73
N THR A 97 -1.08 1.75 -10.45
CA THR A 97 -0.55 3.11 -10.36
C THR A 97 -0.88 4.00 -11.56
N VAL A 98 -1.49 3.42 -12.57
CA VAL A 98 -1.92 4.13 -13.78
C VAL A 98 -3.36 4.59 -13.62
N PRO A 99 -3.68 5.87 -13.92
CA PRO A 99 -5.06 6.33 -13.92
C PRO A 99 -5.96 5.49 -14.81
N SER A 100 -7.15 5.18 -14.34
CA SER A 100 -8.18 4.49 -15.14
C SER A 100 -9.03 5.45 -15.99
N VAL A 101 -8.99 6.74 -15.65
CA VAL A 101 -9.73 7.81 -16.31
C VAL A 101 -8.87 9.07 -16.40
N PRO A 102 -9.07 9.92 -17.42
CA PRO A 102 -8.43 11.23 -17.51
C PRO A 102 -8.81 12.13 -16.32
N GLY A 103 -7.97 13.11 -16.02
CA GLY A 103 -8.23 14.08 -14.95
C GLY A 103 -7.86 13.60 -13.55
N ALA A 104 -7.24 12.44 -13.42
CA ALA A 104 -6.85 11.90 -12.12
C ALA A 104 -5.59 12.57 -11.53
N VAL A 105 -5.53 12.61 -10.19
CA VAL A 105 -4.39 13.06 -9.40
C VAL A 105 -3.73 11.86 -8.74
N ILE A 106 -2.41 11.77 -8.82
CA ILE A 106 -1.62 10.77 -8.09
C ILE A 106 -1.43 11.24 -6.66
N VAL A 107 -1.75 10.39 -5.70
CA VAL A 107 -1.43 10.56 -4.28
C VAL A 107 -0.17 9.78 -3.98
N ASP A 108 0.97 10.43 -4.09
CA ASP A 108 2.28 9.80 -3.87
C ASP A 108 2.60 9.77 -2.37
N MET A 109 2.49 8.61 -1.77
CA MET A 109 2.83 8.32 -0.37
C MET A 109 4.19 7.64 -0.22
N SER A 110 4.98 7.54 -1.28
CA SER A 110 6.29 6.89 -1.23
C SER A 110 7.27 7.56 -0.27
N GLY A 111 7.01 8.83 0.09
CA GLY A 111 7.76 9.59 1.09
C GLY A 111 7.36 9.29 2.54
N MET A 112 6.21 8.66 2.79
CA MET A 112 5.76 8.24 4.12
C MET A 112 6.47 6.94 4.52
N LYS A 113 7.72 7.06 5.00
CA LYS A 113 8.66 5.93 5.20
C LYS A 113 9.02 5.67 6.65
N LYS A 114 8.25 6.17 7.59
CA LYS A 114 8.58 5.95 9.00
C LYS A 114 8.24 4.52 9.41
N ILE A 115 9.24 3.84 9.99
CA ILE A 115 9.04 2.70 10.86
C ILE A 115 8.79 3.31 12.25
N ILE A 116 7.51 3.43 12.59
CA ILE A 116 7.06 4.23 13.74
C ILE A 116 7.49 3.54 15.05
N SER A 117 7.36 2.21 15.10
CA SER A 117 7.74 1.39 16.25
C SER A 117 8.01 -0.04 15.84
N ILE A 118 8.95 -0.70 16.55
CA ILE A 118 9.14 -2.16 16.50
C ILE A 118 9.10 -2.66 17.93
N ASN A 119 8.21 -3.61 18.22
CA ASN A 119 8.13 -4.26 19.52
C ASN A 119 8.45 -5.74 19.39
N ARG A 120 9.64 -6.13 19.86
CA ARG A 120 10.12 -7.51 19.80
C ARG A 120 9.29 -8.46 20.69
N THR A 121 8.82 -8.00 21.84
CA THR A 121 8.05 -8.83 22.79
C THR A 121 6.70 -9.19 22.19
N HIS A 122 5.99 -8.23 21.62
CA HIS A 122 4.70 -8.45 20.96
C HIS A 122 4.84 -8.90 19.50
N ARG A 123 6.05 -8.83 18.95
CA ARG A 123 6.34 -9.18 17.55
C ARG A 123 5.47 -8.39 16.57
N ILE A 124 5.48 -7.07 16.76
CA ILE A 124 4.73 -6.11 15.94
C ILE A 124 5.66 -5.00 15.51
N ALA A 125 5.46 -4.53 14.29
CA ALA A 125 6.03 -3.28 13.82
C ALA A 125 4.93 -2.40 13.26
N ILE A 126 4.98 -1.10 13.52
CA ILE A 126 4.06 -0.12 12.97
C ILE A 126 4.80 0.69 11.92
N ILE A 127 4.26 0.70 10.72
CA ILE A 127 4.90 1.27 9.54
C ILE A 127 3.95 2.16 8.74
N GLU A 128 4.52 3.15 8.07
CA GLU A 128 3.86 3.96 7.06
C GLU A 128 3.87 3.26 5.67
N PRO A 129 3.00 3.67 4.72
CA PRO A 129 2.81 2.97 3.45
C PRO A 129 4.03 3.00 2.52
N GLY A 130 4.91 3.99 2.64
CA GLY A 130 6.13 4.09 1.81
C GLY A 130 7.29 3.22 2.29
N VAL A 131 7.16 2.52 3.42
CA VAL A 131 8.22 1.61 3.92
C VAL A 131 8.35 0.41 2.99
N THR A 132 9.56 0.20 2.47
CA THR A 132 9.89 -0.86 1.53
C THR A 132 10.36 -2.14 2.24
N TYR A 133 10.36 -3.28 1.53
CA TYR A 133 10.91 -4.51 2.08
C TYR A 133 12.38 -4.38 2.46
N GLU A 134 13.19 -3.70 1.64
CA GLU A 134 14.60 -3.46 1.93
C GLU A 134 14.79 -2.74 3.27
N GLU A 135 14.10 -1.61 3.46
CA GLU A 135 14.17 -0.80 4.67
C GLU A 135 13.63 -1.58 5.89
N PHE A 136 12.53 -2.28 5.70
CA PHE A 136 11.85 -2.97 6.79
C PHE A 136 12.62 -4.20 7.28
N LEU A 137 13.10 -5.04 6.37
CA LEU A 137 13.88 -6.23 6.75
C LEU A 137 15.18 -5.84 7.47
N ALA A 138 15.87 -4.80 6.99
CA ALA A 138 17.06 -4.28 7.65
C ALA A 138 16.79 -3.73 9.08
N ALA A 139 15.60 -3.19 9.30
CA ALA A 139 15.19 -2.74 10.63
C ALA A 139 14.80 -3.90 11.55
N LEU A 140 14.07 -4.90 11.04
CA LEU A 140 13.66 -6.08 11.79
C LEU A 140 14.84 -6.98 12.20
N GLU A 141 15.85 -7.07 11.35
CA GLU A 141 17.06 -7.87 11.64
C GLU A 141 17.76 -7.41 12.92
N LYS A 142 17.77 -6.11 13.19
CA LYS A 142 18.37 -5.53 14.44
C LYS A 142 17.65 -5.97 15.71
N GLU A 143 16.42 -6.43 15.58
CA GLU A 143 15.56 -6.88 16.69
C GLU A 143 15.38 -8.41 16.68
N ASP A 144 16.18 -9.16 15.91
CA ASP A 144 16.01 -10.60 15.68
C ASP A 144 14.61 -10.98 15.20
N LEU A 145 14.00 -10.13 14.41
CA LEU A 145 12.67 -10.31 13.83
C LEU A 145 12.73 -10.48 12.31
N THR A 146 11.68 -11.04 11.78
CA THR A 146 11.39 -11.13 10.34
C THR A 146 9.88 -10.94 10.11
N VAL A 147 9.47 -10.90 8.85
CA VAL A 147 8.07 -10.81 8.48
C VAL A 147 7.72 -11.92 7.49
N SER A 148 6.50 -12.43 7.55
CA SER A 148 5.98 -13.31 6.51
C SER A 148 5.80 -12.50 5.22
N MET A 149 6.50 -12.89 4.16
CA MET A 149 6.55 -12.15 2.89
C MET A 149 6.25 -13.07 1.71
N PRO A 150 5.83 -12.50 0.56
CA PRO A 150 5.71 -13.23 -0.68
C PRO A 150 7.03 -13.85 -1.12
N LEU A 151 6.97 -14.77 -2.08
CA LEU A 151 8.17 -15.30 -2.69
C LEU A 151 8.89 -14.21 -3.49
N CYS A 152 10.14 -13.92 -3.13
CA CYS A 152 11.00 -12.93 -3.81
C CYS A 152 10.31 -11.55 -4.00
N PRO A 153 9.86 -10.88 -2.95
CA PRO A 153 9.32 -9.54 -3.09
C PRO A 153 10.40 -8.59 -3.62
N ARG A 154 10.00 -7.63 -4.44
CA ARG A 154 10.94 -6.60 -4.88
C ARG A 154 11.40 -5.77 -3.70
N PRO A 155 12.70 -5.43 -3.58
CA PRO A 155 13.23 -4.63 -2.47
C PRO A 155 12.48 -3.30 -2.28
N GLU A 156 12.12 -2.63 -3.38
CA GLU A 156 11.44 -1.34 -3.40
C GLU A 156 9.92 -1.41 -3.21
N LYS A 157 9.35 -2.62 -3.14
CA LYS A 157 7.89 -2.78 -2.93
C LYS A 157 7.51 -2.37 -1.52
N SER A 158 6.43 -1.59 -1.40
CA SER A 158 5.81 -1.27 -0.12
C SER A 158 5.35 -2.53 0.61
N VAL A 159 5.77 -2.67 1.86
CA VAL A 159 5.36 -3.79 2.73
C VAL A 159 3.87 -3.74 3.01
N LEU A 160 3.34 -2.55 3.35
CA LEU A 160 1.92 -2.37 3.65
C LEU A 160 1.04 -2.73 2.46
N THR A 161 1.36 -2.21 1.28
CA THR A 161 0.61 -2.53 0.06
C THR A 161 0.66 -4.01 -0.27
N SER A 162 1.83 -4.65 -0.19
CA SER A 162 1.98 -6.09 -0.40
C SER A 162 1.11 -6.91 0.55
N CYS A 163 0.99 -6.47 1.80
CA CYS A 163 0.12 -7.11 2.79
C CYS A 163 -1.36 -6.93 2.48
N LEU A 164 -1.78 -5.74 2.05
CA LEU A 164 -3.17 -5.43 1.69
C LEU A 164 -3.60 -6.07 0.37
N GLU A 165 -2.69 -6.25 -0.58
CA GLU A 165 -2.95 -6.95 -1.84
C GLU A 165 -3.07 -8.48 -1.68
N THR A 166 -2.81 -9.02 -0.48
CA THR A 166 -2.80 -10.46 -0.19
C THR A 166 -1.93 -11.26 -1.16
N GLU A 167 -0.75 -10.74 -1.47
CA GLU A 167 0.21 -11.44 -2.33
C GLU A 167 0.51 -12.83 -1.79
N ALA A 168 0.56 -13.82 -2.68
CA ALA A 168 0.72 -15.22 -2.30
C ALA A 168 2.00 -15.45 -1.49
N ARG A 169 1.85 -16.07 -0.32
CA ARG A 169 2.95 -16.47 0.56
C ARG A 169 3.07 -17.97 0.60
N LEU A 170 4.29 -18.47 0.38
CA LEU A 170 4.57 -19.88 0.47
C LEU A 170 4.84 -20.28 1.92
N ASN A 171 3.78 -20.46 2.67
CA ASN A 171 3.84 -21.00 4.02
C ASN A 171 2.87 -22.17 4.13
N ALA A 172 3.39 -23.39 4.25
CA ALA A 172 2.60 -24.62 4.33
C ALA A 172 1.60 -24.62 5.51
N ASN A 173 1.93 -23.91 6.57
CA ASN A 173 1.10 -23.77 7.77
C ASN A 173 0.28 -22.47 7.77
N HIS A 174 0.17 -21.79 6.63
CA HIS A 174 -0.56 -20.53 6.56
C HIS A 174 -2.05 -20.78 6.83
N GLN A 175 -2.52 -20.22 7.93
CA GLN A 175 -3.96 -20.11 8.23
C GLN A 175 -4.38 -18.67 8.00
N TRP A 176 -5.24 -18.49 7.04
CA TRP A 176 -5.69 -17.21 6.53
C TRP A 176 -6.16 -16.22 7.61
N CYS A 177 -6.87 -16.69 8.64
CA CYS A 177 -7.39 -15.81 9.70
C CYS A 177 -6.36 -15.44 10.76
N TYR A 178 -5.33 -16.26 10.99
CA TYR A 178 -4.41 -16.06 12.12
C TYR A 178 -3.02 -15.61 11.71
N LEU A 179 -2.65 -15.83 10.45
CA LEU A 179 -1.29 -15.55 9.96
C LEU A 179 -1.21 -14.33 9.04
N ASP A 180 -2.32 -13.65 8.80
CA ASP A 180 -2.31 -12.37 8.10
C ASP A 180 -1.39 -11.40 8.84
N PRO A 181 -0.47 -10.76 8.13
CA PRO A 181 0.50 -9.87 8.78
C PRO A 181 -0.11 -8.56 9.25
N VAL A 182 -1.16 -8.05 8.59
CA VAL A 182 -1.83 -6.82 9.00
C VAL A 182 -2.64 -7.08 10.26
N ARG A 183 -2.48 -6.21 11.26
CA ARG A 183 -3.25 -6.24 12.50
C ARG A 183 -4.19 -5.03 12.56
N CYS A 184 -3.68 -3.89 12.95
CA CYS A 184 -4.43 -2.65 12.94
C CYS A 184 -3.96 -1.77 11.80
N LEU A 185 -4.82 -0.89 11.32
CA LEU A 185 -4.43 0.15 10.38
C LEU A 185 -5.29 1.40 10.57
N GLU A 186 -4.76 2.52 10.10
CA GLU A 186 -5.55 3.70 9.81
C GLU A 186 -5.95 3.68 8.35
N VAL A 187 -7.24 3.89 8.10
CA VAL A 187 -7.76 4.11 6.75
C VAL A 187 -8.52 5.44 6.73
N ILE A 188 -8.29 6.21 5.69
CA ILE A 188 -9.10 7.39 5.37
C ILE A 188 -10.02 6.97 4.23
N TRP A 189 -11.31 6.89 4.55
CA TRP A 189 -12.34 6.45 3.61
C TRP A 189 -12.54 7.45 2.48
N GLY A 190 -13.20 7.03 1.42
CA GLY A 190 -13.51 7.89 0.29
C GLY A 190 -14.34 9.13 0.62
N ASP A 191 -15.02 9.18 1.74
CA ASP A 191 -15.75 10.35 2.26
C ASP A 191 -14.87 11.31 3.09
N GLY A 192 -13.59 10.96 3.32
CA GLY A 192 -12.64 11.72 4.12
C GLY A 192 -12.71 11.43 5.64
N ASN A 193 -13.53 10.48 6.08
CA ASN A 193 -13.57 10.05 7.47
C ASN A 193 -12.40 9.10 7.77
N ARG A 194 -11.82 9.25 8.96
CA ARG A 194 -10.72 8.45 9.45
C ARG A 194 -11.23 7.30 10.32
N LEU A 195 -10.74 6.09 10.09
CA LEU A 195 -11.04 4.93 10.93
C LEU A 195 -9.73 4.24 11.33
N TRP A 196 -9.58 3.93 12.60
CA TRP A 196 -8.58 3.02 13.11
C TRP A 196 -9.22 1.66 13.36
N THR A 197 -8.64 0.61 12.80
CA THR A 197 -9.18 -0.74 12.90
C THR A 197 -8.58 -1.50 14.08
N GLY A 198 -9.25 -2.58 14.46
CA GLY A 198 -8.76 -3.47 15.51
C GLY A 198 -8.63 -2.77 16.85
N GLU A 199 -7.64 -3.21 17.60
CA GLU A 199 -7.36 -2.72 18.95
C GLU A 199 -7.01 -1.23 18.98
N ALA A 200 -6.40 -0.69 17.93
CA ALA A 200 -6.10 0.74 17.83
C ALA A 200 -7.36 1.62 17.92
N GLY A 201 -8.48 1.17 17.37
CA GLY A 201 -9.75 1.89 17.39
C GLY A 201 -10.52 1.80 18.71
N LEU A 202 -10.10 0.95 19.64
CA LEU A 202 -10.73 0.83 20.96
C LEU A 202 -10.37 1.97 21.91
N TRP A 203 -9.28 2.68 21.63
CA TRP A 203 -8.73 3.70 22.50
C TRP A 203 -8.88 5.07 21.87
N PRO A 204 -9.45 6.06 22.59
CA PRO A 204 -9.68 7.40 22.03
C PRO A 204 -8.42 8.28 21.96
N GLN A 205 -7.27 7.77 22.36
CA GLN A 205 -6.01 8.50 22.39
C GLN A 205 -5.25 8.29 21.07
N ASP A 206 -4.30 9.19 20.80
CA ASP A 206 -3.32 9.01 19.73
C ASP A 206 -2.38 7.82 19.99
N LEU A 207 -1.71 7.33 18.94
CA LEU A 207 -0.86 6.15 19.01
C LEU A 207 0.26 6.29 20.05
N LYS A 208 0.88 7.46 20.17
CA LYS A 208 1.97 7.68 21.14
C LYS A 208 1.48 7.50 22.55
N THR A 209 0.34 8.10 22.89
CA THR A 209 -0.30 7.95 24.20
C THR A 209 -0.73 6.51 24.46
N GLN A 210 -1.22 5.79 23.43
CA GLN A 210 -1.53 4.37 23.54
C GLN A 210 -0.28 3.56 23.92
N TRP A 211 0.86 3.82 23.29
CA TRP A 211 2.10 3.11 23.57
C TRP A 211 2.69 3.43 24.96
N GLU A 212 2.60 4.68 25.41
CA GLU A 212 3.00 5.07 26.75
C GLU A 212 2.19 4.35 27.85
N LYS A 213 1.02 3.83 27.49
CA LYS A 213 0.13 3.04 28.36
C LYS A 213 0.20 1.53 28.11
N ASP A 214 1.21 1.05 27.39
CA ASP A 214 1.35 -0.35 26.98
C ASP A 214 0.16 -0.90 26.17
N GLN A 215 -0.54 -0.04 25.45
CA GLN A 215 -1.65 -0.41 24.56
C GLN A 215 -1.10 -0.61 23.15
N TRP A 216 -0.66 -1.81 22.86
CA TRP A 216 -0.07 -2.16 21.57
C TRP A 216 -1.15 -2.60 20.56
N GLN A 217 -0.98 -2.22 19.31
CA GLN A 217 -1.88 -2.56 18.21
C GLN A 217 -1.63 -4.00 17.73
N TRP A 218 -1.83 -4.95 18.62
CA TRP A 218 -1.52 -6.36 18.40
C TRP A 218 -2.70 -7.15 17.82
N ASP A 219 -3.93 -6.82 18.21
CA ASP A 219 -5.12 -7.55 17.78
C ASP A 219 -5.83 -6.82 16.64
N ALA A 220 -6.06 -7.56 15.55
CA ALA A 220 -6.83 -7.08 14.41
C ALA A 220 -8.33 -7.06 14.69
N VAL A 221 -8.79 -7.84 15.67
CA VAL A 221 -10.21 -8.01 15.98
C VAL A 221 -10.72 -6.77 16.70
N GLY A 222 -11.63 -6.09 16.05
CA GLY A 222 -12.33 -4.94 16.61
C GLY A 222 -13.61 -5.31 17.36
N PRO A 223 -14.49 -4.33 17.61
CA PRO A 223 -15.78 -4.57 18.21
C PRO A 223 -16.56 -5.67 17.47
N MET A 224 -17.27 -6.50 18.21
CA MET A 224 -18.07 -7.62 17.68
C MET A 224 -17.26 -8.69 16.91
N MET A 225 -15.98 -8.85 17.21
CA MET A 225 -15.11 -9.86 16.59
C MET A 225 -14.92 -9.69 15.08
N LEU A 226 -14.98 -8.44 14.58
CA LEU A 226 -14.82 -8.13 13.15
C LEU A 226 -13.44 -7.56 12.85
N ASP A 227 -12.80 -8.13 11.83
CA ASP A 227 -11.52 -7.68 11.27
C ASP A 227 -11.77 -6.59 10.23
N TYR A 228 -11.97 -5.36 10.66
CA TYR A 228 -12.33 -4.24 9.76
C TYR A 228 -11.27 -3.93 8.70
N TYR A 229 -10.00 -4.24 8.91
CA TYR A 229 -8.96 -4.04 7.88
C TYR A 229 -9.24 -4.87 6.62
N ARG A 230 -10.03 -5.95 6.70
CA ARG A 230 -10.40 -6.77 5.54
C ARG A 230 -11.27 -6.04 4.54
N MET A 231 -11.91 -4.94 4.93
CA MET A 231 -12.69 -4.11 4.00
C MET A 231 -11.81 -3.41 2.98
N VAL A 232 -10.54 -3.15 3.30
CA VAL A 232 -9.58 -2.51 2.38
C VAL A 232 -8.61 -3.51 1.75
N THR A 233 -8.63 -4.76 2.21
CA THR A 233 -7.81 -5.84 1.63
C THR A 233 -8.29 -6.17 0.21
N GLY A 234 -7.39 -6.09 -0.77
CA GLY A 234 -7.70 -6.28 -2.19
C GLY A 234 -8.49 -5.14 -2.83
N ALA A 235 -8.76 -4.06 -2.10
CA ALA A 235 -9.57 -2.93 -2.60
C ALA A 235 -8.80 -1.98 -3.52
N GLN A 236 -7.47 -2.06 -3.58
CA GLN A 236 -6.62 -1.25 -4.48
C GLN A 236 -6.91 0.26 -4.42
N GLY A 237 -7.19 0.80 -3.23
CA GLY A 237 -7.49 2.22 -3.03
C GLY A 237 -8.93 2.63 -3.33
N THR A 238 -9.81 1.75 -3.82
CA THR A 238 -11.19 2.10 -4.18
C THR A 238 -12.10 2.36 -2.98
N MET A 239 -11.77 1.82 -1.81
CA MET A 239 -12.54 2.02 -0.57
C MET A 239 -11.98 3.18 0.27
N GLY A 240 -10.68 3.34 0.28
CA GLY A 240 -9.97 4.34 1.07
C GLY A 240 -8.46 4.17 0.97
N ILE A 241 -7.74 5.04 1.65
CA ILE A 241 -6.27 5.08 1.63
C ILE A 241 -5.74 4.74 3.02
N ALA A 242 -4.92 3.68 3.12
CA ALA A 242 -4.24 3.31 4.36
C ALA A 242 -2.99 4.17 4.55
N THR A 243 -2.83 4.75 5.74
CA THR A 243 -1.76 5.71 6.06
C THR A 243 -0.75 5.21 7.10
N TRP A 244 -1.08 4.18 7.83
CA TRP A 244 -0.17 3.34 8.60
C TRP A 244 -0.82 1.98 8.89
N ALA A 245 -0.01 0.99 9.22
CA ALA A 245 -0.49 -0.28 9.75
C ALA A 245 0.48 -0.89 10.75
N SER A 246 -0.07 -1.67 11.67
CA SER A 246 0.71 -2.59 12.47
C SER A 246 0.83 -3.94 11.75
N ILE A 247 2.07 -4.39 11.63
CA ILE A 247 2.45 -5.60 10.91
C ILE A 247 2.95 -6.63 11.90
N ARG A 248 2.36 -7.81 11.87
CA ARG A 248 2.84 -8.94 12.66
C ARG A 248 4.21 -9.39 12.15
N CYS A 249 5.14 -9.51 13.09
CA CYS A 249 6.47 -10.03 12.86
C CYS A 249 6.61 -11.44 13.41
N GLU A 250 7.65 -12.14 13.02
CA GLU A 250 8.05 -13.45 13.50
C GLU A 250 9.47 -13.38 14.05
N LEU A 251 9.82 -14.26 14.95
CA LEU A 251 11.21 -14.37 15.37
C LEU A 251 12.07 -14.84 14.20
N ALA A 252 13.20 -14.18 13.99
CA ALA A 252 14.13 -14.58 12.93
C ALA A 252 14.62 -16.02 13.16
N LYS A 253 14.59 -16.81 12.11
CA LYS A 253 15.09 -18.19 12.18
C LYS A 253 16.60 -18.18 12.20
N LYS A 254 17.22 -18.91 13.11
CA LYS A 254 18.69 -19.02 13.22
C LYS A 254 19.35 -19.58 11.96
N VAL A 255 18.61 -20.43 11.23
CA VAL A 255 19.09 -21.05 9.98
C VAL A 255 17.95 -21.07 8.98
N ALA A 256 18.19 -20.51 7.82
CA ALA A 256 17.33 -20.65 6.63
C ALA A 256 18.17 -21.31 5.51
N ARG A 257 17.63 -22.33 4.86
CA ARG A 257 18.26 -22.97 3.72
C ARG A 257 17.24 -23.13 2.60
N MET A 258 17.68 -22.83 1.40
CA MET A 258 16.89 -23.05 0.18
C MET A 258 17.38 -24.34 -0.48
N PHE A 259 16.43 -25.17 -0.87
CA PHE A 259 16.69 -26.39 -1.64
C PHE A 259 15.99 -26.30 -2.98
N ILE A 260 16.69 -26.62 -4.05
CA ILE A 260 16.11 -26.78 -5.38
C ILE A 260 15.93 -28.28 -5.60
N VAL A 261 14.71 -28.69 -5.85
CA VAL A 261 14.37 -30.10 -6.11
C VAL A 261 14.05 -30.23 -7.58
N PRO A 262 14.98 -30.76 -8.40
CA PRO A 262 14.69 -31.00 -9.81
C PRO A 262 13.75 -32.21 -9.95
N ALA A 263 12.86 -32.15 -10.92
CA ALA A 263 11.99 -33.26 -11.30
C ALA A 263 11.65 -33.18 -12.78
N ASP A 264 11.46 -34.35 -13.41
CA ASP A 264 11.15 -34.43 -14.83
C ASP A 264 9.67 -34.21 -15.14
N SER A 265 8.82 -34.31 -14.15
CA SER A 265 7.38 -34.05 -14.29
C SER A 265 6.75 -33.55 -12.98
N LEU A 266 5.55 -32.97 -13.08
CA LEU A 266 4.79 -32.52 -11.92
C LEU A 266 4.32 -33.69 -11.05
N GLU A 267 3.97 -34.81 -11.67
CA GLU A 267 3.53 -36.05 -11.00
C GLU A 267 4.66 -36.64 -10.13
N ALA A 268 5.92 -36.47 -10.53
CA ALA A 268 7.07 -36.88 -9.73
C ALA A 268 7.29 -36.01 -8.48
N LEU A 269 6.87 -34.74 -8.54
CA LEU A 269 6.95 -33.79 -7.40
C LEU A 269 5.83 -33.99 -6.38
N GLU A 270 4.67 -34.47 -6.78
CA GLU A 270 3.49 -34.56 -5.92
C GLU A 270 3.75 -35.30 -4.59
N PRO A 271 4.32 -36.53 -4.59
CA PRO A 271 4.58 -37.26 -3.35
C PRO A 271 5.57 -36.55 -2.43
N PHE A 272 6.53 -35.81 -3.03
CA PHE A 272 7.49 -35.01 -2.26
C PHE A 272 6.80 -33.81 -1.61
N ALA A 273 5.97 -33.07 -2.36
CA ALA A 273 5.24 -31.93 -1.84
C ALA A 273 4.36 -32.31 -0.64
N TYR A 274 3.62 -33.42 -0.75
CA TYR A 274 2.81 -33.93 0.38
C TYR A 274 3.63 -34.32 1.62
N LYS A 275 4.87 -34.77 1.44
CA LYS A 275 5.76 -35.07 2.59
C LYS A 275 6.28 -33.80 3.27
N VAL A 276 6.50 -32.72 2.51
CA VAL A 276 6.98 -31.44 3.06
C VAL A 276 5.88 -30.69 3.78
N ILE A 277 4.62 -30.80 3.33
CA ILE A 277 3.46 -30.13 3.90
C ILE A 277 3.00 -30.77 5.21
N LYS A 278 3.21 -32.08 5.40
CA LYS A 278 2.92 -32.79 6.66
C LYS A 278 3.90 -32.45 7.76
#